data_8ef0ca2cf4906b44ccb56fcc03bcd504
#
_entry.id   8ef0ca2cf4906b44ccb56fcc03bcd504
#
_cell.length_a   1.000
_cell.length_b   1.000
_cell.length_c   1.000
_cell.angle_alpha   90.00
_cell.angle_beta   90.00
_cell.angle_gamma   90.00
#
_symmetry.space_group_name_H-M   'P 1'
#
loop_
_entity.id
_entity.type
_entity.pdbx_description
1 polymer ?
#
loop_
_entity_poly.entity_id
_entity_poly.type
_entity_poly.pdbx_seq_one_letter_code
_entity_poly.pdbx_strand_id
1 'polypeptide(L)'
;MCVNCLLLKTYYLILPLPDTATVPTNTRRIMRYLLRLLLCATLWPIVMAAQSADDLVHDGRNPANVTTQSMGYARQNYSPLKQITRSTIKRLVPVWSTSLMNDLGELAAPAVYDGVMYAVNGKWTFAIDVETGRQLWRTAVLLEPGSKGPAINRGAPTIYDGKLFRVTMDNHLLALDMKTGKQIWNQKFADAREGYYATSAPVVANGVLISGMAGGESTTRGFLDGWDPDTGTKLWRLYTIPAPGEPGSETWPKDDAWKYGGGPTWRSGSYDPELDLVYWGVGNAEPYDPRPRGALDSLYTSSVLAIRPKTGEVACFYQFTPNDVYDVDGTDEFVLADLRVDGRLRKVMIQANKNGFLYVLDRTNCALIAAHPYTKVNWASHIDMKTGRPVLTDLYQHFLAGEEVAIFPSRGTNAVPIAFDPPSGLVFASTWDIPRVQKLAEPRPPVIGGNSAGVTSRNPPVTPGEVLGHFLAINPLTGEKKWEVPLADFPGSAGMLATAGGLIFSGKLTGEFVALDAATGQTVWQFQTGSSVNATAITYMHNGRQYVSVASGRGGILATRYTGDKVPTGGSMWTFALLPN
;
A
#
# COMPACT_ATOMS: atom_id res chain seq x y z
N MET A 1 32.88 15.86 -34.33
CA MET A 1 32.89 15.56 -35.77
C MET A 1 31.71 14.68 -36.09
N CYS A 2 30.89 15.15 -37.05
CA CYS A 2 29.77 14.52 -37.80
C CYS A 2 28.65 13.89 -36.98
N VAL A 3 27.51 14.50 -36.77
CA VAL A 3 26.39 14.91 -37.64
C VAL A 3 25.91 13.78 -38.59
N ASN A 4 24.76 13.21 -38.24
CA ASN A 4 23.87 12.62 -39.22
C ASN A 4 22.41 13.08 -38.97
N CYS A 5 21.98 14.00 -39.82
CA CYS A 5 20.64 14.48 -40.03
C CYS A 5 19.85 13.42 -40.83
N LEU A 6 18.77 12.87 -40.30
CA LEU A 6 17.81 12.10 -41.07
C LEU A 6 16.68 13.03 -41.57
N LEU A 7 16.62 13.21 -42.86
CA LEU A 7 15.62 13.97 -43.58
C LEU A 7 14.25 13.23 -43.58
N LEU A 8 13.27 13.81 -42.95
CA LEU A 8 11.86 13.46 -43.19
C LEU A 8 11.36 14.20 -44.43
N LYS A 9 11.08 13.44 -45.51
CA LYS A 9 10.40 13.94 -46.71
C LYS A 9 8.90 14.12 -46.40
N THR A 10 8.49 15.36 -46.23
CA THR A 10 7.07 15.73 -46.21
C THR A 10 6.64 16.06 -47.65
N TYR A 11 5.70 15.29 -48.20
CA TYR A 11 5.08 15.60 -49.49
C TYR A 11 4.09 16.74 -49.29
N TYR A 12 4.37 17.89 -49.89
CA TYR A 12 3.41 18.96 -50.06
C TYR A 12 2.59 18.73 -51.33
N LEU A 13 1.27 18.59 -51.15
CA LEU A 13 0.30 18.67 -52.24
C LEU A 13 0.16 20.16 -52.62
N ILE A 14 0.74 20.56 -53.75
CA ILE A 14 0.53 21.90 -54.33
C ILE A 14 -0.72 21.83 -55.20
N LEU A 15 -1.80 22.45 -54.73
CA LEU A 15 -2.97 22.76 -55.58
C LEU A 15 -2.67 24.02 -56.40
N PRO A 16 -2.93 24.06 -57.69
CA PRO A 16 -2.73 25.25 -58.54
C PRO A 16 -3.77 26.33 -58.19
N LEU A 17 -3.30 27.53 -57.93
CA LEU A 17 -4.14 28.72 -57.77
C LEU A 17 -4.50 29.26 -59.17
N PRO A 18 -5.74 29.72 -59.40
CA PRO A 18 -6.13 30.32 -60.66
C PRO A 18 -5.44 31.69 -60.83
N ASP A 19 -4.95 31.94 -62.08
CA ASP A 19 -4.45 33.22 -62.53
C ASP A 19 -5.56 34.25 -62.63
N THR A 20 -5.24 35.44 -62.27
CA THR A 20 -5.93 36.72 -62.46
C THR A 20 -6.65 37.27 -61.23
N ALA A 21 -5.92 38.16 -60.48
CA ALA A 21 -6.39 39.46 -60.05
C ALA A 21 -5.25 40.17 -59.27
N THR A 22 -4.97 41.39 -59.60
CA THR A 22 -3.99 42.30 -59.02
C THR A 22 -4.32 42.59 -57.57
N VAL A 23 -3.59 41.92 -56.64
CA VAL A 23 -3.66 42.22 -55.21
C VAL A 23 -2.54 43.22 -54.86
N PRO A 24 -2.87 44.35 -54.23
CA PRO A 24 -1.87 45.37 -53.84
C PRO A 24 -0.77 44.78 -52.97
N THR A 25 0.46 45.23 -53.18
CA THR A 25 1.69 44.71 -52.54
C THR A 25 1.67 44.75 -51.00
N ASN A 26 0.87 45.60 -50.40
CA ASN A 26 0.68 45.71 -48.93
C ASN A 26 -0.11 44.54 -48.34
N THR A 27 -1.08 43.98 -49.06
CA THR A 27 -1.91 42.88 -48.55
C THR A 27 -1.11 41.56 -48.53
N ARG A 28 -0.15 41.38 -49.46
CA ARG A 28 0.75 40.21 -49.45
C ARG A 28 1.77 40.25 -48.29
N ARG A 29 2.17 41.44 -47.85
CA ARG A 29 3.02 41.59 -46.66
C ARG A 29 2.25 41.28 -45.38
N ILE A 30 1.05 41.78 -45.22
CA ILE A 30 0.21 41.53 -44.04
C ILE A 30 -0.16 40.04 -43.94
N MET A 31 -0.52 39.39 -45.05
CA MET A 31 -0.86 37.97 -45.08
C MET A 31 0.35 37.06 -44.73
N ARG A 32 1.57 37.46 -45.15
CA ARG A 32 2.81 36.76 -44.76
C ARG A 32 3.17 36.97 -43.30
N TYR A 33 2.85 38.10 -42.70
CA TYR A 33 3.02 38.35 -41.25
C TYR A 33 1.98 37.60 -40.43
N LEU A 34 0.73 37.56 -40.87
CA LEU A 34 -0.34 36.79 -40.23
C LEU A 34 -0.09 35.27 -40.34
N LEU A 35 0.40 34.75 -41.47
CA LEU A 35 0.77 33.35 -41.60
C LEU A 35 1.98 32.98 -40.70
N ARG A 36 2.97 33.88 -40.55
CA ARG A 36 4.10 33.68 -39.65
C ARG A 36 3.70 33.77 -38.19
N LEU A 37 2.75 34.62 -37.84
CA LEU A 37 2.18 34.69 -36.49
C LEU A 37 1.31 33.48 -36.16
N LEU A 38 0.55 32.94 -37.12
CA LEU A 38 -0.21 31.69 -36.94
C LEU A 38 0.75 30.47 -36.82
N LEU A 39 1.85 30.41 -37.59
CA LEU A 39 2.83 29.31 -37.46
C LEU A 39 3.63 29.40 -36.14
N CYS A 40 3.89 30.60 -35.59
CA CYS A 40 4.50 30.75 -34.28
C CYS A 40 3.55 30.44 -33.13
N ALA A 41 2.24 30.59 -33.31
CA ALA A 41 1.25 30.25 -32.29
C ALA A 41 1.00 28.73 -32.16
N THR A 42 1.37 27.92 -33.17
CA THR A 42 1.18 26.47 -33.14
C THR A 42 2.41 25.68 -32.66
N LEU A 43 3.49 26.35 -32.29
CA LEU A 43 4.70 25.76 -31.75
C LEU A 43 4.92 26.10 -30.25
N TRP A 44 3.85 26.37 -29.51
CA TRP A 44 3.99 26.26 -28.07
C TRP A 44 4.18 24.76 -27.76
N PRO A 45 5.27 24.38 -27.14
CA PRO A 45 5.37 23.01 -26.62
C PRO A 45 4.15 22.83 -25.72
N ILE A 46 3.34 21.82 -25.99
CA ILE A 46 2.39 21.31 -25.01
C ILE A 46 3.30 20.83 -23.88
N VAL A 47 3.56 21.68 -22.91
CA VAL A 47 4.12 21.27 -21.65
C VAL A 47 3.01 20.42 -21.06
N MET A 48 3.12 19.10 -21.21
CA MET A 48 2.27 18.17 -20.48
C MET A 48 2.45 18.54 -19.01
N ALA A 49 1.38 19.01 -18.40
CA ALA A 49 1.40 19.35 -17.00
C ALA A 49 1.85 18.11 -16.22
N ALA A 50 2.86 18.26 -15.37
CA ALA A 50 3.25 17.23 -14.42
C ALA A 50 2.09 17.02 -13.43
N GLN A 51 2.05 15.85 -12.77
CA GLN A 51 1.00 15.53 -11.79
C GLN A 51 0.97 16.59 -10.69
N SER A 52 -0.17 17.23 -10.55
CA SER A 52 -0.40 18.24 -9.52
C SER A 52 -0.85 17.60 -8.20
N ALA A 53 -0.83 18.38 -7.12
CA ALA A 53 -1.45 17.97 -5.87
C ALA A 53 -2.95 17.68 -6.05
N ASP A 54 -3.63 18.40 -6.95
CA ASP A 54 -5.04 18.19 -7.27
C ASP A 54 -5.29 16.84 -7.95
N ASP A 55 -4.40 16.39 -8.85
CA ASP A 55 -4.48 15.06 -9.47
C ASP A 55 -4.41 13.95 -8.42
N LEU A 56 -3.57 14.10 -7.40
CA LEU A 56 -3.46 13.13 -6.31
C LEU A 56 -4.71 13.13 -5.40
N VAL A 57 -5.26 14.31 -5.11
CA VAL A 57 -6.50 14.45 -4.32
C VAL A 57 -7.69 13.78 -5.05
N HIS A 58 -7.71 13.85 -6.37
CA HIS A 58 -8.78 13.33 -7.21
C HIS A 58 -8.48 11.94 -7.83
N ASP A 59 -7.37 11.30 -7.47
CA ASP A 59 -6.94 10.02 -8.03
C ASP A 59 -8.06 8.96 -7.98
N GLY A 60 -8.71 8.80 -6.84
CA GLY A 60 -9.84 7.87 -6.69
C GLY A 60 -11.09 8.20 -7.54
N ARG A 61 -11.14 9.37 -8.19
CA ARG A 61 -12.21 9.81 -9.09
C ARG A 61 -11.81 9.81 -10.57
N ASN A 62 -10.51 9.74 -10.86
CA ASN A 62 -9.99 9.69 -12.22
C ASN A 62 -9.71 8.25 -12.65
N PRO A 63 -10.61 7.62 -13.43
CA PRO A 63 -10.46 6.20 -13.77
C PRO A 63 -9.37 5.93 -14.82
N ALA A 64 -8.76 6.95 -15.41
CA ALA A 64 -7.68 6.78 -16.40
C ALA A 64 -6.33 6.54 -15.72
N ASN A 65 -6.16 6.99 -14.49
CA ASN A 65 -4.91 6.94 -13.76
C ASN A 65 -5.08 6.20 -12.41
N VAL A 66 -3.98 5.76 -11.84
CA VAL A 66 -3.83 5.24 -10.47
C VAL A 66 -2.51 5.78 -9.96
N THR A 67 -2.53 6.97 -9.34
CA THR A 67 -1.31 7.70 -8.97
C THR A 67 -0.90 7.48 -7.51
N THR A 68 -1.81 6.94 -6.69
CA THR A 68 -1.58 6.63 -5.29
C THR A 68 -1.84 5.15 -4.99
N GLN A 69 -1.18 4.63 -3.97
CA GLN A 69 -1.43 3.26 -3.50
C GLN A 69 -2.91 3.09 -3.11
N SER A 70 -3.45 1.88 -3.33
CA SER A 70 -4.82 1.51 -2.95
C SER A 70 -5.90 2.39 -3.60
N MET A 71 -5.59 2.93 -4.81
CA MET A 71 -6.50 3.67 -5.68
C MET A 71 -7.12 4.92 -5.04
N GLY A 72 -6.28 5.77 -4.47
CA GLY A 72 -6.66 7.05 -3.91
C GLY A 72 -6.19 7.25 -2.47
N TYR A 73 -6.12 8.49 -2.04
CA TYR A 73 -5.73 8.85 -0.66
C TYR A 73 -6.61 8.23 0.43
N ALA A 74 -7.88 7.96 0.10
CA ALA A 74 -8.82 7.29 1.00
C ALA A 74 -8.58 5.79 1.15
N ARG A 75 -7.64 5.20 0.40
CA ARG A 75 -7.27 3.77 0.47
C ARG A 75 -8.43 2.80 0.34
N GLN A 76 -9.46 3.15 -0.44
CA GLN A 76 -10.66 2.33 -0.55
C GLN A 76 -10.48 1.08 -1.42
N ASN A 77 -9.42 0.99 -2.22
CA ASN A 77 -9.27 -0.07 -3.24
C ASN A 77 -10.57 -0.28 -4.02
N TYR A 78 -11.21 0.81 -4.39
CA TYR A 78 -12.46 0.85 -5.12
C TYR A 78 -12.32 1.63 -6.42
N SER A 79 -12.96 1.11 -7.47
CA SER A 79 -13.04 1.79 -8.76
C SER A 79 -14.48 1.98 -9.23
N PRO A 80 -14.86 3.17 -9.71
CA PRO A 80 -16.18 3.41 -10.30
C PRO A 80 -16.36 2.77 -11.68
N LEU A 81 -15.36 2.09 -12.23
CA LEU A 81 -15.39 1.43 -13.52
C LEU A 81 -16.35 0.24 -13.53
N LYS A 82 -17.09 0.11 -14.64
CA LYS A 82 -18.15 -0.90 -14.80
C LYS A 82 -18.27 -1.49 -16.22
N GLN A 83 -17.21 -1.47 -17.02
CA GLN A 83 -17.20 -2.25 -18.28
C GLN A 83 -17.05 -3.75 -18.00
N ILE A 84 -16.23 -4.10 -16.99
CA ILE A 84 -16.07 -5.47 -16.52
C ILE A 84 -17.09 -5.68 -15.39
N THR A 85 -18.10 -6.53 -15.66
CA THR A 85 -19.26 -6.79 -14.80
C THR A 85 -19.48 -8.28 -14.66
N ARG A 86 -20.42 -8.70 -13.79
CA ARG A 86 -20.86 -10.10 -13.70
C ARG A 86 -21.30 -10.69 -15.03
N SER A 87 -21.90 -9.92 -15.91
CA SER A 87 -22.37 -10.40 -17.22
C SER A 87 -21.26 -10.47 -18.26
N THR A 88 -20.23 -9.62 -18.17
CA THR A 88 -19.13 -9.54 -19.15
C THR A 88 -17.87 -10.28 -18.73
N ILE A 89 -17.74 -10.65 -17.46
CA ILE A 89 -16.50 -11.21 -16.87
C ILE A 89 -15.99 -12.47 -17.59
N LYS A 90 -16.88 -13.28 -18.16
CA LYS A 90 -16.51 -14.49 -18.92
C LYS A 90 -15.67 -14.18 -20.18
N ARG A 91 -15.68 -12.93 -20.63
CA ARG A 91 -14.89 -12.43 -21.77
C ARG A 91 -13.56 -11.78 -21.34
N LEU A 92 -13.27 -11.77 -20.04
CA LEU A 92 -12.01 -11.24 -19.52
C LEU A 92 -10.87 -12.20 -19.83
N VAL A 93 -9.87 -11.70 -20.54
CA VAL A 93 -8.69 -12.49 -20.97
C VAL A 93 -7.41 -11.71 -20.70
N PRO A 94 -6.26 -12.40 -20.54
CA PRO A 94 -4.98 -11.71 -20.52
C PRO A 94 -4.72 -11.07 -21.89
N VAL A 95 -4.31 -9.81 -21.90
CA VAL A 95 -3.94 -9.09 -23.12
C VAL A 95 -2.44 -8.98 -23.29
N TRP A 96 -1.71 -8.94 -22.19
CA TRP A 96 -0.26 -9.05 -22.16
C TRP A 96 0.25 -9.47 -20.76
N SER A 97 1.47 -10.00 -20.75
CA SER A 97 2.26 -10.13 -19.54
C SER A 97 3.69 -9.69 -19.82
N THR A 98 4.37 -9.16 -18.79
CA THR A 98 5.79 -8.77 -18.88
C THR A 98 6.56 -9.24 -17.65
N SER A 99 7.81 -9.63 -17.85
CA SER A 99 8.69 -10.10 -16.77
C SER A 99 9.05 -8.97 -15.83
N LEU A 100 9.00 -9.22 -14.53
CA LEU A 100 9.56 -8.38 -13.46
C LEU A 100 10.92 -8.92 -12.97
N MET A 101 11.66 -9.61 -13.83
CA MET A 101 13.02 -10.12 -13.62
C MET A 101 13.13 -11.23 -12.57
N ASN A 102 12.05 -12.02 -12.38
CA ASN A 102 12.01 -13.16 -11.46
C ASN A 102 12.50 -12.83 -10.04
N ASP A 103 12.13 -11.65 -9.54
CA ASP A 103 12.46 -11.20 -8.19
C ASP A 103 11.44 -11.72 -7.16
N LEU A 104 11.84 -11.77 -5.90
CA LEU A 104 11.00 -12.25 -4.79
C LEU A 104 10.13 -11.15 -4.17
N GLY A 105 9.92 -10.04 -4.84
CA GLY A 105 9.32 -8.86 -4.26
C GLY A 105 8.01 -8.37 -4.87
N GLU A 106 7.25 -9.22 -5.56
CA GLU A 106 6.03 -8.86 -6.28
C GLU A 106 4.81 -8.71 -5.33
N LEU A 107 4.94 -7.84 -4.32
CA LEU A 107 3.88 -7.51 -3.36
C LEU A 107 3.25 -6.14 -3.62
N ALA A 108 3.95 -5.26 -4.33
CA ALA A 108 3.51 -3.91 -4.60
C ALA A 108 2.49 -3.87 -5.74
N ALA A 109 1.40 -3.12 -5.55
CA ALA A 109 0.53 -2.73 -6.65
C ALA A 109 1.28 -1.76 -7.59
N PRO A 110 1.04 -1.79 -8.91
CA PRO A 110 1.60 -0.77 -9.79
C PRO A 110 0.84 0.56 -9.67
N ALA A 111 1.45 1.64 -10.14
CA ALA A 111 0.80 2.91 -10.42
C ALA A 111 0.63 3.09 -11.94
N VAL A 112 -0.35 3.88 -12.37
CA VAL A 112 -0.59 4.18 -13.79
C VAL A 112 -0.81 5.68 -13.95
N TYR A 113 -0.10 6.27 -14.91
CA TYR A 113 -0.29 7.66 -15.30
C TYR A 113 -0.04 7.85 -16.79
N ASP A 114 -0.99 8.47 -17.48
CA ASP A 114 -0.91 8.83 -18.90
C ASP A 114 -0.43 7.69 -19.80
N GLY A 115 -1.05 6.51 -19.65
CA GLY A 115 -0.74 5.34 -20.47
C GLY A 115 0.56 4.61 -20.10
N VAL A 116 1.23 5.00 -19.02
CA VAL A 116 2.43 4.33 -18.52
C VAL A 116 2.16 3.72 -17.16
N MET A 117 2.46 2.44 -17.00
CA MET A 117 2.44 1.73 -15.74
C MET A 117 3.82 1.76 -15.10
N TYR A 118 3.88 2.11 -13.83
CA TYR A 118 5.08 2.09 -13.02
C TYR A 118 4.98 0.97 -12.00
N ALA A 119 5.93 0.05 -12.03
CA ALA A 119 6.00 -1.08 -11.11
C ALA A 119 7.32 -1.10 -10.37
N VAL A 120 7.31 -1.61 -9.15
CA VAL A 120 8.50 -1.76 -8.30
C VAL A 120 8.55 -3.14 -7.69
N ASN A 121 9.74 -3.69 -7.55
CA ASN A 121 10.04 -4.79 -6.66
C ASN A 121 11.30 -4.50 -5.84
N GLY A 122 11.86 -5.46 -5.15
CA GLY A 122 13.01 -5.24 -4.28
C GLY A 122 14.26 -4.71 -4.99
N LYS A 123 14.43 -5.02 -6.28
CA LYS A 123 15.65 -4.72 -7.04
C LYS A 123 15.45 -3.78 -8.22
N TRP A 124 14.20 -3.57 -8.66
CA TRP A 124 13.94 -2.86 -9.89
C TRP A 124 12.79 -1.85 -9.76
N THR A 125 12.85 -0.83 -10.59
CA THR A 125 11.75 0.06 -10.93
C THR A 125 11.55 -0.01 -12.44
N PHE A 126 10.30 -0.14 -12.88
CA PHE A 126 9.92 -0.31 -14.27
C PHE A 126 8.96 0.77 -14.71
N ALA A 127 9.06 1.20 -15.97
CA ALA A 127 7.98 1.84 -16.70
C ALA A 127 7.56 0.92 -17.86
N ILE A 128 6.26 0.69 -17.97
CA ILE A 128 5.67 -0.29 -18.88
C ILE A 128 4.54 0.41 -19.62
N ASP A 129 4.52 0.28 -20.94
CA ASP A 129 3.43 0.74 -21.78
C ASP A 129 2.15 -0.07 -21.48
N VAL A 130 1.06 0.59 -21.11
CA VAL A 130 -0.16 -0.09 -20.63
C VAL A 130 -0.92 -0.83 -21.73
N GLU A 131 -0.72 -0.47 -22.99
CA GLU A 131 -1.41 -1.10 -24.14
C GLU A 131 -0.72 -2.39 -24.56
N THR A 132 0.62 -2.39 -24.56
CA THR A 132 1.44 -3.46 -25.15
C THR A 132 2.19 -4.32 -24.13
N GLY A 133 2.35 -3.87 -22.90
CA GLY A 133 3.20 -4.51 -21.88
C GLY A 133 4.70 -4.34 -22.15
N ARG A 134 5.11 -3.53 -23.13
CA ARG A 134 6.51 -3.27 -23.46
C ARG A 134 7.16 -2.43 -22.36
N GLN A 135 8.29 -2.88 -21.84
CA GLN A 135 9.10 -2.09 -20.92
C GLN A 135 9.71 -0.90 -21.67
N LEU A 136 9.39 0.32 -21.22
CA LEU A 136 9.93 1.57 -21.76
C LEU A 136 11.31 1.84 -21.19
N TRP A 137 11.46 1.66 -19.89
CA TRP A 137 12.72 1.71 -19.17
C TRP A 137 12.64 0.85 -17.89
N ARG A 138 13.80 0.53 -17.35
CA ARG A 138 13.93 -0.04 -16.00
C ARG A 138 15.19 0.50 -15.33
N THR A 139 15.11 0.69 -14.01
CA THR A 139 16.21 1.19 -13.18
C THR A 139 16.50 0.21 -12.06
N ALA A 140 17.74 -0.22 -11.93
CA ALA A 140 18.19 -1.07 -10.85
C ALA A 140 18.23 -0.31 -9.53
N VAL A 141 17.86 -0.97 -8.43
CA VAL A 141 18.14 -0.52 -7.07
C VAL A 141 19.49 -1.07 -6.66
N LEU A 142 20.43 -0.18 -6.42
CA LEU A 142 21.76 -0.53 -5.94
C LEU A 142 21.76 -0.41 -4.41
N LEU A 143 21.72 -1.55 -3.71
CA LEU A 143 21.81 -1.58 -2.26
C LEU A 143 23.24 -1.40 -1.78
N GLU A 144 23.40 -0.79 -0.60
CA GLU A 144 24.72 -0.67 0.05
C GLU A 144 25.31 -2.05 0.37
N PRO A 145 26.64 -2.22 0.22
CA PRO A 145 27.30 -3.47 0.59
C PRO A 145 27.03 -3.85 2.06
N GLY A 146 26.67 -5.11 2.28
CA GLY A 146 26.35 -5.61 3.62
C GLY A 146 24.93 -5.36 4.10
N SER A 147 24.08 -4.73 3.30
CA SER A 147 22.64 -4.58 3.62
C SER A 147 22.00 -5.96 3.81
N LYS A 148 21.39 -6.17 4.96
CA LYS A 148 20.66 -7.38 5.31
C LYS A 148 19.17 -7.08 5.21
N GLY A 149 18.45 -7.91 4.50
CA GLY A 149 17.00 -7.78 4.41
C GLY A 149 16.45 -8.54 3.20
N PRO A 150 15.20 -8.95 3.24
CA PRO A 150 14.57 -9.55 2.07
C PRO A 150 14.42 -8.50 0.97
N ALA A 151 14.71 -8.87 -0.28
CA ALA A 151 14.55 -7.99 -1.43
C ALA A 151 13.06 -7.80 -1.77
N ILE A 152 12.29 -7.27 -0.82
CA ILE A 152 10.84 -7.04 -0.94
C ILE A 152 10.51 -5.55 -0.94
N ASN A 153 9.44 -5.20 -1.64
CA ASN A 153 8.78 -3.92 -1.55
C ASN A 153 7.27 -4.17 -1.49
N ARG A 154 6.59 -3.59 -0.52
CA ARG A 154 5.14 -3.74 -0.32
C ARG A 154 4.36 -2.54 -0.81
N GLY A 155 5.03 -1.41 -0.99
CA GLY A 155 4.41 -0.16 -1.40
C GLY A 155 4.47 0.06 -2.90
N ALA A 156 3.41 0.59 -3.48
CA ALA A 156 3.41 1.12 -4.84
C ALA A 156 4.42 2.25 -4.99
N PRO A 157 4.94 2.52 -6.19
CA PRO A 157 5.66 3.76 -6.42
C PRO A 157 4.70 4.94 -6.29
N THR A 158 5.15 6.04 -5.71
CA THR A 158 4.36 7.26 -5.56
C THR A 158 4.74 8.24 -6.65
N ILE A 159 3.75 8.80 -7.32
CA ILE A 159 3.94 9.71 -8.45
C ILE A 159 3.56 11.13 -8.02
N TYR A 160 4.44 12.10 -8.25
CA TYR A 160 4.15 13.51 -8.04
C TYR A 160 5.12 14.41 -8.81
N ASP A 161 4.60 15.42 -9.50
CA ASP A 161 5.35 16.45 -10.23
C ASP A 161 6.45 15.89 -11.15
N GLY A 162 6.09 14.91 -12.00
CA GLY A 162 7.01 14.27 -12.95
C GLY A 162 8.06 13.36 -12.32
N LYS A 163 7.97 13.14 -11.01
CA LYS A 163 8.89 12.31 -10.23
C LYS A 163 8.18 11.05 -9.73
N LEU A 164 8.93 9.98 -9.64
CA LEU A 164 8.53 8.72 -9.04
C LEU A 164 9.36 8.49 -7.78
N PHE A 165 8.69 8.32 -6.65
CA PHE A 165 9.32 8.10 -5.35
C PHE A 165 9.16 6.66 -4.91
N ARG A 166 10.21 6.11 -4.31
CA ARG A 166 10.18 4.81 -3.65
C ARG A 166 11.22 4.75 -2.53
N VAL A 167 10.99 3.87 -1.55
CA VAL A 167 12.01 3.48 -0.57
C VAL A 167 12.77 2.25 -1.03
N THR A 168 13.96 2.05 -0.47
CA THR A 168 14.77 0.84 -0.66
C THR A 168 14.97 0.11 0.66
N MET A 169 15.33 -1.17 0.58
CA MET A 169 15.52 -2.03 1.76
C MET A 169 16.66 -1.57 2.67
N ASP A 170 17.61 -0.81 2.17
CA ASP A 170 18.73 -0.23 2.90
C ASP A 170 18.47 1.22 3.35
N ASN A 171 17.20 1.61 3.45
CA ASN A 171 16.72 2.89 3.98
C ASN A 171 17.13 4.09 3.15
N HIS A 172 17.06 3.98 1.84
CA HIS A 172 17.13 5.14 0.97
C HIS A 172 15.74 5.51 0.47
N LEU A 173 15.48 6.80 0.37
CA LEU A 173 14.35 7.38 -0.35
C LEU A 173 14.86 7.91 -1.68
N LEU A 174 14.32 7.42 -2.78
CA LEU A 174 14.72 7.75 -4.14
C LEU A 174 13.67 8.60 -4.83
N ALA A 175 14.10 9.60 -5.59
CA ALA A 175 13.31 10.24 -6.63
C ALA A 175 13.89 9.90 -8.00
N LEU A 176 13.04 9.39 -8.88
CA LEU A 176 13.38 9.09 -10.26
C LEU A 176 12.57 9.97 -11.20
N ASP A 177 13.17 10.38 -12.30
CA ASP A 177 12.47 11.02 -13.41
C ASP A 177 11.51 10.01 -14.09
N MET A 178 10.23 10.31 -14.15
CA MET A 178 9.22 9.38 -14.65
C MET A 178 9.40 9.01 -16.13
N LYS A 179 9.95 9.89 -16.94
CA LYS A 179 10.12 9.67 -18.39
C LYS A 179 11.32 8.78 -18.70
N THR A 180 12.37 8.88 -17.90
CA THR A 180 13.68 8.27 -18.20
C THR A 180 14.12 7.22 -17.20
N GLY A 181 13.52 7.17 -16.01
CA GLY A 181 13.95 6.33 -14.89
C GLY A 181 15.28 6.77 -14.25
N LYS A 182 15.83 7.93 -14.65
CA LYS A 182 17.07 8.43 -14.06
C LYS A 182 16.85 8.93 -12.65
N GLN A 183 17.79 8.65 -11.77
CA GLN A 183 17.78 9.16 -10.40
C GLN A 183 17.97 10.68 -10.41
N ILE A 184 17.03 11.40 -9.73
CA ILE A 184 17.11 12.85 -9.51
C ILE A 184 17.85 13.11 -8.20
N TRP A 185 17.40 12.45 -7.12
CA TRP A 185 18.07 12.50 -5.83
C TRP A 185 17.92 11.16 -5.07
N ASN A 186 18.75 10.98 -4.04
CA ASN A 186 18.80 9.79 -3.21
C ASN A 186 19.18 10.21 -1.78
N GLN A 187 18.33 9.91 -0.80
CA GLN A 187 18.52 10.29 0.60
C GLN A 187 18.49 9.07 1.50
N LYS A 188 19.60 8.82 2.20
CA LYS A 188 19.67 7.81 3.26
C LYS A 188 19.05 8.37 4.54
N PHE A 189 18.16 7.62 5.19
CA PHE A 189 17.44 8.07 6.38
C PHE A 189 17.67 7.22 7.64
N ALA A 190 18.24 6.01 7.51
CA ALA A 190 18.62 5.15 8.61
C ALA A 190 19.75 4.21 8.22
N ASP A 191 20.42 3.59 9.19
CA ASP A 191 21.47 2.61 8.94
C ASP A 191 20.91 1.19 9.00
N ALA A 192 21.00 0.45 7.88
CA ALA A 192 20.55 -0.94 7.81
C ALA A 192 21.31 -1.89 8.76
N ARG A 193 22.53 -1.53 9.16
CA ARG A 193 23.33 -2.30 10.13
C ARG A 193 22.76 -2.24 11.54
N GLU A 194 21.97 -1.21 11.84
CA GLU A 194 21.27 -1.03 13.12
C GLU A 194 19.89 -1.71 13.13
N GLY A 195 19.55 -2.51 12.10
CA GLY A 195 18.30 -3.26 12.02
C GLY A 195 17.15 -2.53 11.30
N TYR A 196 17.37 -1.29 10.86
CA TYR A 196 16.38 -0.55 10.08
C TYR A 196 16.30 -1.06 8.65
N TYR A 197 15.09 -1.11 8.09
CA TYR A 197 14.84 -1.30 6.67
C TYR A 197 13.53 -0.60 6.26
N ALA A 198 13.21 -0.53 4.98
CA ALA A 198 12.00 0.13 4.52
C ALA A 198 11.29 -0.65 3.40
N THR A 199 9.96 -0.67 3.44
CA THR A 199 9.12 -1.43 2.50
C THR A 199 7.87 -0.71 2.04
N SER A 200 7.50 0.43 2.67
CA SER A 200 6.25 1.14 2.41
C SER A 200 6.31 2.03 1.17
N ALA A 201 5.14 2.35 0.59
CA ALA A 201 5.04 3.48 -0.33
C ALA A 201 5.16 4.80 0.45
N PRO A 202 5.95 5.77 0.00
CA PRO A 202 5.87 7.12 0.50
C PRO A 202 4.48 7.73 0.19
N VAL A 203 4.11 8.78 0.92
CA VAL A 203 2.84 9.51 0.69
C VAL A 203 3.16 10.99 0.49
N VAL A 204 2.69 11.58 -0.60
CA VAL A 204 2.72 13.05 -0.76
C VAL A 204 1.44 13.62 -0.16
N ALA A 205 1.56 14.44 0.87
CA ALA A 205 0.43 15.08 1.54
C ALA A 205 0.73 16.57 1.71
N ASN A 206 -0.13 17.43 1.21
CA ASN A 206 0.03 18.89 1.26
C ASN A 206 1.45 19.36 0.87
N GLY A 207 2.03 18.77 -0.20
CA GLY A 207 3.37 19.10 -0.70
C GLY A 207 4.54 18.62 0.16
N VAL A 208 4.30 17.70 1.11
CA VAL A 208 5.34 17.00 1.87
C VAL A 208 5.34 15.53 1.50
N LEU A 209 6.50 14.97 1.19
CA LEU A 209 6.69 13.54 0.96
C LEU A 209 6.99 12.88 2.30
N ILE A 210 6.15 11.94 2.74
CA ILE A 210 6.27 11.28 4.04
C ILE A 210 6.68 9.82 3.83
N SER A 211 7.68 9.37 4.57
CA SER A 211 8.14 7.98 4.54
C SER A 211 8.26 7.38 5.94
N GLY A 212 8.02 6.07 6.01
CA GLY A 212 8.18 5.29 7.23
C GLY A 212 9.34 4.30 7.15
N MET A 213 9.57 3.59 8.25
CA MET A 213 10.60 2.57 8.40
C MET A 213 10.03 1.26 8.93
N ALA A 214 10.76 0.17 8.75
CA ALA A 214 10.51 -1.15 9.28
C ALA A 214 11.69 -1.61 10.16
N GLY A 215 11.57 -2.77 10.80
CA GLY A 215 12.61 -3.33 11.66
C GLY A 215 12.22 -3.35 13.13
N GLY A 216 10.92 -3.40 13.45
CA GLY A 216 10.40 -3.42 14.82
C GLY A 216 11.00 -4.50 15.69
N GLU A 217 11.37 -5.66 15.12
CA GLU A 217 11.96 -6.78 15.84
C GLU A 217 13.49 -6.71 16.01
N SER A 218 14.10 -5.60 15.61
CA SER A 218 15.55 -5.47 15.50
C SER A 218 16.16 -4.41 16.43
N THR A 219 15.58 -4.20 17.62
CA THR A 219 16.08 -3.19 18.57
C THR A 219 16.13 -1.78 17.96
N THR A 220 15.10 -1.37 17.26
CA THR A 220 15.00 -0.05 16.64
C THR A 220 14.08 0.89 17.41
N ARG A 221 14.19 2.20 17.17
CA ARG A 221 13.22 3.21 17.58
C ARG A 221 12.47 3.70 16.34
N GLY A 222 11.18 3.43 16.25
CA GLY A 222 10.35 3.78 15.11
C GLY A 222 10.24 5.28 14.85
N PHE A 223 10.06 5.65 13.60
CA PHE A 223 9.87 7.05 13.21
C PHE A 223 9.14 7.20 11.86
N LEU A 224 8.68 8.43 11.60
CA LEU A 224 8.27 8.95 10.30
C LEU A 224 9.13 10.15 9.95
N ASP A 225 9.48 10.29 8.68
CA ASP A 225 10.18 11.46 8.14
C ASP A 225 9.31 12.18 7.11
N GLY A 226 9.27 13.51 7.19
CA GLY A 226 8.74 14.40 6.17
C GLY A 226 9.88 15.02 5.36
N TRP A 227 9.70 15.09 4.03
CA TRP A 227 10.71 15.52 3.08
C TRP A 227 10.14 16.53 2.08
N ASP A 228 10.99 17.42 1.62
CA ASP A 228 10.72 18.22 0.44
C ASP A 228 10.81 17.31 -0.80
N PRO A 229 9.74 17.16 -1.60
CA PRO A 229 9.73 16.24 -2.74
C PRO A 229 10.64 16.70 -3.89
N ASP A 230 11.00 17.98 -3.96
CA ASP A 230 11.85 18.51 -5.03
C ASP A 230 13.33 18.27 -4.76
N THR A 231 13.74 18.51 -3.54
CA THR A 231 15.17 18.51 -3.16
C THR A 231 15.60 17.24 -2.40
N GLY A 232 14.63 16.49 -1.82
CA GLY A 232 14.93 15.41 -0.89
C GLY A 232 15.43 15.91 0.47
N THR A 233 15.29 17.20 0.79
CA THR A 233 15.67 17.75 2.10
C THR A 233 14.70 17.26 3.16
N LYS A 234 15.22 16.73 4.27
CA LYS A 234 14.39 16.33 5.40
C LYS A 234 13.86 17.57 6.12
N LEU A 235 12.52 17.64 6.26
CA LEU A 235 11.81 18.75 6.90
C LEU A 235 11.62 18.50 8.39
N TRP A 236 11.22 17.26 8.74
CA TRP A 236 10.96 16.85 10.13
C TRP A 236 11.14 15.36 10.30
N ARG A 237 11.33 14.92 11.58
CA ARG A 237 11.23 13.53 12.03
C ARG A 237 10.32 13.46 13.25
N LEU A 238 9.35 12.54 13.20
CA LEU A 238 8.50 12.17 14.34
C LEU A 238 8.91 10.77 14.81
N TYR A 239 9.42 10.65 16.02
CA TYR A 239 9.63 9.34 16.66
C TYR A 239 8.31 8.80 17.18
N THR A 240 8.04 7.52 16.94
CA THR A 240 6.83 6.83 17.43
C THR A 240 6.95 6.33 18.85
N ILE A 241 8.18 6.22 19.37
CA ILE A 241 8.44 5.92 20.78
C ILE A 241 8.94 7.21 21.43
N PRO A 242 8.22 7.77 22.42
CA PRO A 242 8.58 9.03 23.06
C PRO A 242 9.83 8.90 23.92
N ALA A 243 10.70 9.90 23.87
CA ALA A 243 11.81 10.05 24.80
C ALA A 243 11.31 10.58 26.15
N PRO A 244 12.08 10.44 27.24
CA PRO A 244 11.72 10.99 28.55
C PRO A 244 11.35 12.47 28.48
N GLY A 245 10.17 12.81 29.01
CA GLY A 245 9.61 14.17 29.00
C GLY A 245 8.74 14.51 27.78
N GLU A 246 8.73 13.68 26.73
CA GLU A 246 7.78 13.79 25.62
C GLU A 246 6.40 13.19 26.01
N PRO A 247 5.29 13.67 25.44
CA PRO A 247 3.95 13.11 25.69
C PRO A 247 3.91 11.60 25.41
N GLY A 248 3.39 10.80 26.36
CA GLY A 248 3.34 9.34 26.26
C GLY A 248 4.53 8.62 26.89
N SER A 249 5.60 9.35 27.26
CA SER A 249 6.79 8.74 27.90
C SER A 249 6.51 8.12 29.28
N GLU A 250 5.44 8.52 29.94
CA GLU A 250 4.97 7.92 31.20
C GLU A 250 4.48 6.48 31.05
N THR A 251 4.23 6.04 29.81
CA THR A 251 3.82 4.67 29.46
C THR A 251 5.00 3.74 29.17
N TRP A 252 6.22 4.21 29.39
CA TRP A 252 7.47 3.48 29.25
C TRP A 252 8.23 3.46 30.59
N PRO A 253 9.09 2.47 30.85
CA PRO A 253 9.99 2.48 31.99
C PRO A 253 10.88 3.73 31.97
N LYS A 254 11.34 4.14 33.16
CA LYS A 254 12.23 5.31 33.30
C LYS A 254 13.69 5.04 32.94
N ASP A 255 13.97 3.87 32.37
CA ASP A 255 15.28 3.46 31.87
C ASP A 255 15.43 3.76 30.36
N ASP A 256 16.36 3.09 29.69
CA ASP A 256 16.66 3.25 28.28
C ASP A 256 15.78 2.40 27.33
N ALA A 257 14.72 1.71 27.81
CA ALA A 257 13.86 0.84 26.99
C ALA A 257 13.24 1.57 25.79
N TRP A 258 12.93 2.85 25.93
CA TRP A 258 12.39 3.69 24.85
C TRP A 258 13.32 3.79 23.61
N LYS A 259 14.63 3.62 23.79
CA LYS A 259 15.61 3.65 22.68
C LYS A 259 15.46 2.47 21.72
N TYR A 260 14.85 1.39 22.18
CA TYR A 260 14.73 0.11 21.49
C TYR A 260 13.28 -0.36 21.40
N GLY A 261 12.33 0.54 21.65
CA GLY A 261 10.92 0.21 21.89
C GLY A 261 10.13 -0.28 20.69
N GLY A 262 10.72 -0.43 19.52
CA GLY A 262 10.04 -0.83 18.30
C GLY A 262 9.22 0.30 17.68
N GLY A 263 7.91 0.09 17.49
CA GLY A 263 7.00 1.07 16.92
C GLY A 263 7.26 1.40 15.44
N PRO A 264 7.53 0.41 14.58
CA PRO A 264 7.83 0.66 13.17
C PRO A 264 6.61 1.20 12.42
N THR A 265 6.85 1.93 11.32
CA THR A 265 5.84 2.59 10.48
C THR A 265 5.86 1.99 9.07
N TRP A 266 5.91 0.67 8.98
CA TRP A 266 6.29 -0.09 7.80
C TRP A 266 5.22 -0.25 6.72
N ARG A 267 4.03 0.32 6.93
CA ARG A 267 2.97 0.44 5.91
C ARG A 267 2.76 1.90 5.55
N SER A 268 2.03 2.14 4.46
CA SER A 268 1.75 3.50 3.99
C SER A 268 0.55 4.11 4.72
N GLY A 269 0.60 5.40 4.96
CA GLY A 269 -0.50 6.16 5.53
C GLY A 269 -1.61 6.49 4.52
N SER A 270 -2.76 6.92 5.03
CA SER A 270 -3.87 7.50 4.29
C SER A 270 -3.91 9.01 4.51
N TYR A 271 -4.37 9.79 3.55
CA TYR A 271 -4.42 11.25 3.68
C TYR A 271 -5.84 11.78 3.47
N ASP A 272 -6.31 12.62 4.38
CA ASP A 272 -7.53 13.40 4.24
C ASP A 272 -7.19 14.86 3.91
N PRO A 273 -7.34 15.29 2.65
CA PRO A 273 -7.00 16.65 2.25
C PRO A 273 -7.97 17.71 2.82
N GLU A 274 -9.19 17.34 3.22
CA GLU A 274 -10.16 18.25 3.82
C GLU A 274 -9.79 18.59 5.27
N LEU A 275 -9.30 17.59 6.02
CA LEU A 275 -8.85 17.77 7.41
C LEU A 275 -7.36 18.14 7.50
N ASP A 276 -6.62 18.01 6.40
CA ASP A 276 -5.16 18.09 6.32
C ASP A 276 -4.48 17.20 7.37
N LEU A 277 -4.89 15.90 7.38
CA LEU A 277 -4.39 14.89 8.29
C LEU A 277 -3.95 13.64 7.55
N VAL A 278 -2.76 13.15 7.88
CA VAL A 278 -2.26 11.84 7.48
C VAL A 278 -2.47 10.86 8.63
N TYR A 279 -3.14 9.73 8.35
CA TYR A 279 -3.32 8.66 9.32
C TYR A 279 -2.27 7.59 9.06
N TRP A 280 -1.38 7.39 10.01
CA TRP A 280 -0.29 6.44 9.87
C TRP A 280 -0.28 5.43 11.00
N GLY A 281 -0.19 4.14 10.64
CA GLY A 281 -0.15 3.06 11.61
C GLY A 281 1.25 2.84 12.19
N VAL A 282 1.29 2.56 13.47
CA VAL A 282 2.50 2.23 14.23
C VAL A 282 2.45 0.75 14.61
N GLY A 283 3.54 0.05 14.43
CA GLY A 283 3.65 -1.38 14.67
C GLY A 283 3.92 -1.75 16.12
N ASN A 284 4.37 -2.98 16.27
CA ASN A 284 4.58 -3.66 17.53
C ASN A 284 5.53 -2.94 18.51
N ALA A 285 5.33 -3.21 19.79
CA ALA A 285 6.33 -2.91 20.82
C ALA A 285 7.49 -3.93 20.78
N GLU A 286 8.67 -3.49 21.18
CA GLU A 286 9.86 -4.33 21.30
C GLU A 286 10.47 -4.18 22.70
N PRO A 287 10.87 -5.27 23.36
CA PRO A 287 10.59 -6.67 23.02
C PRO A 287 9.09 -7.02 23.19
N TYR A 288 8.61 -8.13 22.60
CA TYR A 288 7.25 -8.66 22.87
C TYR A 288 7.11 -9.11 24.35
N ASP A 289 8.23 -9.51 24.96
CA ASP A 289 8.29 -9.71 26.42
C ASP A 289 7.93 -8.41 27.14
N PRO A 290 6.85 -8.35 27.92
CA PRO A 290 6.45 -7.12 28.59
C PRO A 290 7.30 -6.79 29.83
N ARG A 291 8.07 -7.74 30.35
CA ARG A 291 8.85 -7.56 31.60
C ARG A 291 9.86 -6.41 31.51
N PRO A 292 10.70 -6.29 30.45
CA PRO A 292 11.58 -5.15 30.25
C PRO A 292 10.85 -3.83 30.01
N ARG A 293 9.57 -3.89 29.55
CA ARG A 293 8.73 -2.71 29.29
C ARG A 293 7.86 -2.32 30.49
N GLY A 294 8.01 -2.99 31.64
CA GLY A 294 7.29 -2.72 32.88
C GLY A 294 5.79 -3.02 32.84
N ALA A 295 5.32 -3.80 31.86
CA ALA A 295 3.90 -4.08 31.58
C ALA A 295 3.05 -2.80 31.42
N LEU A 296 3.66 -1.72 30.96
CA LEU A 296 3.02 -0.44 30.66
C LEU A 296 2.45 -0.43 29.23
N ASP A 297 1.61 0.53 28.90
CA ASP A 297 0.91 0.61 27.59
C ASP A 297 1.85 0.76 26.39
N SER A 298 3.06 1.30 26.58
CA SER A 298 4.10 1.46 25.56
C SER A 298 3.65 2.30 24.36
N LEU A 299 3.14 3.52 24.62
CA LEU A 299 2.75 4.47 23.56
C LEU A 299 3.97 4.85 22.68
N TYR A 300 3.83 4.98 21.36
CA TYR A 300 2.60 4.83 20.57
C TYR A 300 2.61 3.53 19.74
N THR A 301 3.09 2.42 20.29
CA THR A 301 3.07 1.13 19.61
C THR A 301 1.63 0.65 19.37
N SER A 302 1.43 -0.17 18.33
CA SER A 302 0.14 -0.74 17.92
C SER A 302 -1.01 0.28 17.86
N SER A 303 -0.73 1.45 17.26
CA SER A 303 -1.61 2.62 17.23
C SER A 303 -1.82 3.16 15.83
N VAL A 304 -2.81 4.04 15.67
CA VAL A 304 -2.87 5.03 14.61
C VAL A 304 -2.47 6.39 15.14
N LEU A 305 -1.68 7.14 14.36
CA LEU A 305 -1.39 8.55 14.59
C LEU A 305 -2.04 9.36 13.47
N ALA A 306 -2.82 10.40 13.80
CA ALA A 306 -3.27 11.43 12.88
C ALA A 306 -2.26 12.58 12.93
N ILE A 307 -1.61 12.89 11.80
CA ILE A 307 -0.41 13.74 11.75
C ILE A 307 -0.64 14.91 10.82
N ARG A 308 -0.22 16.11 11.22
CA ARG A 308 -0.15 17.27 10.36
C ARG A 308 1.01 17.13 9.36
N PRO A 309 0.78 17.06 8.04
CA PRO A 309 1.85 16.75 7.08
C PRO A 309 2.98 17.78 7.06
N LYS A 310 2.69 19.08 7.30
CA LYS A 310 3.70 20.15 7.27
C LYS A 310 4.68 20.11 8.44
N THR A 311 4.25 19.64 9.61
CA THR A 311 5.03 19.74 10.86
C THR A 311 5.40 18.41 11.47
N GLY A 312 4.71 17.31 11.11
CA GLY A 312 4.84 16.04 11.80
C GLY A 312 4.12 16.00 13.16
N GLU A 313 3.37 17.05 13.52
CA GLU A 313 2.63 17.12 14.79
C GLU A 313 1.50 16.10 14.83
N VAL A 314 1.37 15.39 15.96
CA VAL A 314 0.29 14.43 16.21
C VAL A 314 -0.95 15.18 16.71
N ALA A 315 -2.02 15.18 15.92
CA ALA A 315 -3.29 15.82 16.27
C ALA A 315 -4.17 14.94 17.17
N CYS A 316 -4.19 13.63 16.92
CA CYS A 316 -4.83 12.63 17.78
C CYS A 316 -4.24 11.24 17.49
N PHE A 317 -4.53 10.29 18.39
CA PHE A 317 -4.15 8.89 18.23
C PHE A 317 -5.19 7.95 18.85
N TYR A 318 -5.11 6.66 18.45
CA TYR A 318 -5.82 5.57 19.11
C TYR A 318 -4.93 4.35 19.16
N GLN A 319 -4.79 3.73 20.35
CA GLN A 319 -3.99 2.52 20.55
C GLN A 319 -4.89 1.28 20.49
N PHE A 320 -4.67 0.42 19.49
CA PHE A 320 -5.49 -0.80 19.27
C PHE A 320 -5.18 -1.89 20.28
N THR A 321 -3.91 -2.04 20.64
CA THR A 321 -3.41 -3.09 21.54
C THR A 321 -2.39 -2.51 22.51
N PRO A 322 -2.85 -1.93 23.64
CA PRO A 322 -1.96 -1.50 24.71
C PRO A 322 -1.09 -2.64 25.19
N ASN A 323 0.19 -2.38 25.44
CA ASN A 323 1.17 -3.38 25.86
C ASN A 323 1.20 -4.61 24.95
N ASP A 324 1.25 -4.40 23.64
CA ASP A 324 1.28 -5.49 22.66
C ASP A 324 2.41 -6.48 22.96
N VAL A 325 2.05 -7.73 23.27
CA VAL A 325 2.96 -8.85 23.53
C VAL A 325 2.89 -9.93 22.45
N TYR A 326 2.04 -9.73 21.46
CA TYR A 326 1.68 -10.73 20.45
C TYR A 326 2.13 -10.38 19.04
N ASP A 327 2.77 -9.22 18.85
CA ASP A 327 3.13 -8.70 17.52
C ASP A 327 1.87 -8.54 16.65
N VAL A 328 0.89 -7.79 17.12
CA VAL A 328 -0.37 -7.59 16.41
C VAL A 328 -0.51 -6.21 15.76
N ASP A 329 0.53 -5.40 15.80
CA ASP A 329 0.69 -4.15 15.06
C ASP A 329 -0.53 -3.19 15.09
N GLY A 330 -0.36 -2.02 14.50
CA GLY A 330 -1.44 -1.07 14.14
C GLY A 330 -1.26 -0.54 12.73
N THR A 331 -0.39 -1.18 11.92
CA THR A 331 0.15 -0.62 10.67
C THR A 331 -0.70 -0.85 9.43
N ASP A 332 -1.76 -1.66 9.49
CA ASP A 332 -2.62 -1.89 8.33
C ASP A 332 -3.21 -0.58 7.81
N GLU A 333 -3.47 -0.50 6.50
CA GLU A 333 -3.96 0.72 5.87
C GLU A 333 -5.32 1.14 6.41
N PHE A 334 -5.53 2.46 6.54
CA PHE A 334 -6.80 3.04 6.96
C PHE A 334 -7.63 3.42 5.74
N VAL A 335 -8.79 2.81 5.61
CA VAL A 335 -9.79 3.22 4.64
C VAL A 335 -10.54 4.43 5.19
N LEU A 336 -10.51 5.54 4.46
CA LEU A 336 -11.28 6.74 4.80
C LEU A 336 -12.63 6.70 4.08
N ALA A 337 -13.71 6.90 4.85
CA ALA A 337 -15.08 6.90 4.34
C ALA A 337 -15.96 7.87 5.13
N ASP A 338 -17.13 8.19 4.56
CA ASP A 338 -18.19 8.89 5.26
C ASP A 338 -19.36 7.93 5.46
N LEU A 339 -19.66 7.61 6.71
CA LEU A 339 -20.70 6.64 7.07
C LEU A 339 -21.82 7.30 7.88
N ARG A 340 -23.04 6.78 7.74
CA ARG A 340 -24.15 7.14 8.64
C ARG A 340 -24.04 6.36 9.93
N VAL A 341 -23.73 7.08 11.02
CA VAL A 341 -23.68 6.55 12.38
C VAL A 341 -24.75 7.28 13.18
N ASP A 342 -25.68 6.54 13.77
CA ASP A 342 -26.83 7.10 14.54
C ASP A 342 -27.57 8.21 13.77
N GLY A 343 -27.79 7.97 12.47
CA GLY A 343 -28.52 8.87 11.57
C GLY A 343 -27.71 10.09 11.07
N ARG A 344 -26.48 10.31 11.55
CA ARG A 344 -25.60 11.43 11.16
C ARG A 344 -24.47 10.94 10.27
N LEU A 345 -24.14 11.71 9.23
CA LEU A 345 -22.96 11.44 8.41
C LEU A 345 -21.70 11.79 9.23
N ARG A 346 -20.81 10.82 9.40
CA ARG A 346 -19.55 10.97 10.13
C ARG A 346 -18.37 10.61 9.26
N LYS A 347 -17.32 11.39 9.37
CA LYS A 347 -16.02 11.10 8.78
C LYS A 347 -15.35 10.00 9.58
N VAL A 348 -15.12 8.83 8.95
CA VAL A 348 -14.55 7.68 9.63
C VAL A 348 -13.29 7.18 8.97
N MET A 349 -12.44 6.52 9.75
CA MET A 349 -11.38 5.65 9.28
C MET A 349 -11.64 4.22 9.73
N ILE A 350 -11.45 3.27 8.82
CA ILE A 350 -11.76 1.84 9.02
C ILE A 350 -10.46 1.05 8.87
N GLN A 351 -10.19 0.15 9.79
CA GLN A 351 -9.04 -0.75 9.72
C GLN A 351 -9.42 -2.17 10.13
N ALA A 352 -9.17 -3.15 9.26
CA ALA A 352 -9.13 -4.56 9.66
C ALA A 352 -7.75 -4.82 10.27
N ASN A 353 -7.65 -4.72 11.59
CA ASN A 353 -6.39 -4.75 12.30
C ASN A 353 -5.84 -6.19 12.42
N LYS A 354 -4.52 -6.34 12.39
CA LYS A 354 -3.81 -7.61 12.59
C LYS A 354 -4.23 -8.36 13.85
N ASN A 355 -4.73 -7.64 14.86
CA ASN A 355 -5.23 -8.20 16.12
C ASN A 355 -6.57 -8.94 16.01
N GLY A 356 -7.23 -8.92 14.84
CA GLY A 356 -8.44 -9.67 14.54
C GLY A 356 -9.74 -8.87 14.66
N PHE A 357 -9.68 -7.60 15.07
CA PHE A 357 -10.83 -6.71 15.13
C PHE A 357 -10.86 -5.74 13.95
N LEU A 358 -12.04 -5.50 13.41
CA LEU A 358 -12.36 -4.43 12.46
C LEU A 358 -12.78 -3.21 13.26
N TYR A 359 -11.98 -2.15 13.21
CA TYR A 359 -12.23 -0.90 13.92
C TYR A 359 -12.82 0.14 12.98
N VAL A 360 -13.75 0.93 13.52
CA VAL A 360 -14.24 2.18 12.94
C VAL A 360 -13.98 3.30 13.94
N LEU A 361 -13.16 4.26 13.54
CA LEU A 361 -12.81 5.42 14.35
C LEU A 361 -13.33 6.70 13.70
N ASP A 362 -13.66 7.71 14.48
CA ASP A 362 -13.89 9.06 13.99
C ASP A 362 -12.56 9.67 13.55
N ARG A 363 -12.39 9.98 12.25
CA ARG A 363 -11.11 10.48 11.74
C ARG A 363 -10.82 11.93 12.08
N THR A 364 -11.77 12.64 12.73
CA THR A 364 -11.56 14.03 13.17
C THR A 364 -10.86 14.11 14.52
N ASN A 365 -10.98 13.05 15.38
CA ASN A 365 -10.49 13.07 16.76
C ASN A 365 -10.00 11.69 17.26
N CYS A 366 -9.91 10.69 16.39
CA CYS A 366 -9.48 9.32 16.67
C CYS A 366 -10.39 8.53 17.66
N ALA A 367 -11.60 9.01 17.98
CA ALA A 367 -12.49 8.32 18.92
C ALA A 367 -13.05 7.02 18.32
N LEU A 368 -13.15 5.97 19.15
CA LEU A 368 -13.73 4.69 18.76
C LEU A 368 -15.24 4.83 18.53
N ILE A 369 -15.72 4.32 17.37
CA ILE A 369 -17.13 4.26 16.99
C ILE A 369 -17.64 2.81 17.05
N ALA A 370 -16.87 1.87 16.49
CA ALA A 370 -17.22 0.44 16.49
C ALA A 370 -15.97 -0.42 16.45
N ALA A 371 -16.03 -1.62 17.03
CA ALA A 371 -15.01 -2.65 16.92
C ALA A 371 -15.65 -4.03 16.96
N HIS A 372 -15.43 -4.84 15.91
CA HIS A 372 -16.01 -6.17 15.76
C HIS A 372 -14.96 -7.20 15.34
N PRO A 373 -14.98 -8.43 15.88
CA PRO A 373 -14.11 -9.48 15.38
C PRO A 373 -14.47 -9.83 13.95
N TYR A 374 -13.51 -9.80 13.03
CA TYR A 374 -13.71 -10.20 11.64
C TYR A 374 -13.10 -11.57 11.32
N THR A 375 -12.22 -12.05 12.18
CA THR A 375 -11.60 -13.38 12.14
C THR A 375 -11.65 -14.02 13.53
N LYS A 376 -11.10 -15.23 13.70
CA LYS A 376 -11.02 -15.90 15.00
C LYS A 376 -10.10 -15.14 15.94
N VAL A 377 -10.59 -14.77 17.13
CA VAL A 377 -9.85 -14.06 18.18
C VAL A 377 -9.97 -14.83 19.50
N ASN A 378 -8.87 -14.98 20.24
CA ASN A 378 -8.89 -15.62 21.56
C ASN A 378 -8.06 -14.87 22.64
N TRP A 379 -7.29 -13.84 22.26
CA TRP A 379 -6.47 -13.05 23.20
C TRP A 379 -7.29 -11.98 23.93
N ALA A 380 -8.39 -11.55 23.33
CA ALA A 380 -9.38 -10.64 23.92
C ALA A 380 -10.79 -11.14 23.62
N SER A 381 -11.72 -10.92 24.54
CA SER A 381 -13.14 -11.28 24.35
C SER A 381 -13.88 -10.25 23.50
N HIS A 382 -13.58 -8.97 23.68
CA HIS A 382 -14.15 -7.83 22.95
C HIS A 382 -13.34 -6.55 23.21
N ILE A 383 -13.69 -5.49 22.52
CA ILE A 383 -13.18 -4.14 22.82
C ILE A 383 -14.25 -3.42 23.64
N ASP A 384 -13.90 -2.96 24.83
CA ASP A 384 -14.80 -2.17 25.68
C ASP A 384 -15.04 -0.80 25.01
N MET A 385 -16.26 -0.55 24.59
CA MET A 385 -16.64 0.66 23.87
C MET A 385 -16.56 1.95 24.71
N LYS A 386 -16.49 1.85 26.04
CA LYS A 386 -16.37 3.01 26.94
C LYS A 386 -14.92 3.46 27.07
N THR A 387 -14.02 2.49 27.18
CA THR A 387 -12.59 2.76 27.39
C THR A 387 -11.78 2.72 26.09
N GLY A 388 -12.32 2.09 25.06
CA GLY A 388 -11.60 1.81 23.79
C GLY A 388 -10.55 0.70 23.93
N ARG A 389 -10.51 -0.04 25.05
CA ARG A 389 -9.47 -1.02 25.36
C ARG A 389 -9.95 -2.46 25.17
N PRO A 390 -9.06 -3.38 24.76
CA PRO A 390 -9.39 -4.80 24.71
C PRO A 390 -9.63 -5.36 26.11
N VAL A 391 -10.63 -6.20 26.27
CA VAL A 391 -10.88 -7.01 27.47
C VAL A 391 -10.16 -8.34 27.27
N LEU A 392 -8.98 -8.45 27.91
CA LEU A 392 -8.09 -9.59 27.75
C LEU A 392 -8.72 -10.88 28.31
N THR A 393 -8.38 -12.01 27.71
CA THR A 393 -8.70 -13.35 28.26
C THR A 393 -7.58 -13.83 29.19
N ASP A 394 -7.79 -14.97 29.84
CA ASP A 394 -6.80 -15.61 30.72
C ASP A 394 -5.51 -16.00 29.96
N LEU A 395 -5.57 -16.03 28.62
CA LEU A 395 -4.42 -16.32 27.76
C LEU A 395 -3.20 -15.43 28.07
N TYR A 396 -3.46 -14.16 28.40
CA TYR A 396 -2.41 -13.21 28.79
C TYR A 396 -1.70 -13.63 30.08
N GLN A 397 -2.45 -14.14 31.09
CA GLN A 397 -1.86 -14.60 32.35
C GLN A 397 -1.06 -15.89 32.15
N HIS A 398 -1.56 -16.84 31.35
CA HIS A 398 -0.83 -18.05 30.96
C HIS A 398 0.49 -17.70 30.26
N PHE A 399 0.46 -16.74 29.32
CA PHE A 399 1.68 -16.27 28.66
C PHE A 399 2.69 -15.68 29.66
N LEU A 400 2.24 -14.81 30.59
CA LEU A 400 3.10 -14.23 31.63
C LEU A 400 3.68 -15.26 32.60
N ALA A 401 2.95 -16.35 32.85
CA ALA A 401 3.43 -17.48 33.64
C ALA A 401 4.50 -18.31 32.93
N GLY A 402 4.85 -17.95 31.66
CA GLY A 402 5.83 -18.66 30.85
C GLY A 402 5.28 -19.93 30.20
N GLU A 403 3.96 -20.08 30.13
CA GLU A 403 3.33 -21.18 29.41
C GLU A 403 3.38 -20.95 27.89
N GLU A 404 3.37 -22.03 27.13
CA GLU A 404 3.21 -21.95 25.68
C GLU A 404 1.74 -21.68 25.35
N VAL A 405 1.44 -20.61 24.61
CA VAL A 405 0.09 -20.20 24.27
C VAL A 405 -0.10 -20.15 22.75
N ALA A 406 -1.31 -20.52 22.27
CA ALA A 406 -1.70 -20.40 20.88
C ALA A 406 -2.63 -19.20 20.70
N ILE A 407 -2.13 -18.16 20.02
CA ILE A 407 -2.80 -16.86 19.86
C ILE A 407 -3.47 -16.79 18.49
N PHE A 408 -4.76 -16.50 18.45
CA PHE A 408 -5.53 -16.21 17.24
C PHE A 408 -5.96 -14.75 17.18
N PRO A 409 -5.87 -14.12 15.98
CA PRO A 409 -5.13 -14.59 14.81
C PRO A 409 -3.64 -14.35 14.98
N SER A 410 -2.82 -15.07 14.22
CA SER A 410 -1.41 -14.73 14.13
C SER A 410 -1.18 -13.45 13.32
N ARG A 411 -2.10 -13.14 12.40
CA ARG A 411 -1.88 -12.09 11.40
C ARG A 411 -3.13 -11.33 10.93
N GLY A 412 -4.36 -11.79 11.17
CA GLY A 412 -5.54 -11.12 10.64
C GLY A 412 -5.46 -10.85 9.13
N THR A 413 -5.41 -9.58 8.72
CA THR A 413 -5.15 -9.18 7.32
C THR A 413 -3.66 -8.95 7.04
N ASN A 414 -2.88 -8.63 8.01
CA ASN A 414 -1.44 -8.28 8.02
C ASN A 414 -0.82 -7.95 6.66
N ALA A 415 -0.69 -6.72 6.35
CA ALA A 415 -0.11 -6.19 5.11
C ALA A 415 -0.96 -6.39 3.84
N VAL A 416 -2.15 -6.97 3.96
CA VAL A 416 -3.06 -7.22 2.84
C VAL A 416 -4.14 -6.13 2.85
N PRO A 417 -4.17 -5.21 1.86
CA PRO A 417 -5.16 -4.15 1.83
C PRO A 417 -6.59 -4.67 1.72
N ILE A 418 -7.48 -4.11 2.52
CA ILE A 418 -8.93 -4.32 2.39
C ILE A 418 -9.48 -3.46 1.26
N ALA A 419 -10.69 -3.81 0.75
CA ALA A 419 -11.47 -2.91 -0.10
C ALA A 419 -12.71 -2.43 0.63
N PHE A 420 -13.17 -1.22 0.33
CA PHE A 420 -14.43 -0.67 0.78
C PHE A 420 -15.26 -0.27 -0.43
N ASP A 421 -16.48 -0.76 -0.51
CA ASP A 421 -17.43 -0.40 -1.57
C ASP A 421 -18.40 0.66 -1.05
N PRO A 422 -18.23 1.93 -1.42
CA PRO A 422 -19.08 3.03 -0.94
C PRO A 422 -20.60 2.81 -1.19
N PRO A 423 -21.02 2.26 -2.37
CA PRO A 423 -22.44 2.00 -2.60
C PRO A 423 -23.09 0.99 -1.63
N SER A 424 -22.40 -0.10 -1.28
CA SER A 424 -22.94 -1.11 -0.36
C SER A 424 -22.61 -0.83 1.10
N GLY A 425 -21.59 -0.01 1.38
CA GLY A 425 -21.07 0.23 2.73
C GLY A 425 -20.32 -0.98 3.31
N LEU A 426 -19.95 -1.97 2.49
CA LEU A 426 -19.27 -3.18 2.93
C LEU A 426 -17.76 -3.06 2.80
N VAL A 427 -17.06 -3.68 3.74
CA VAL A 427 -15.64 -3.97 3.70
C VAL A 427 -15.42 -5.38 3.17
N PHE A 428 -14.46 -5.55 2.27
CA PHE A 428 -14.01 -6.84 1.76
C PHE A 428 -12.58 -7.10 2.23
N ALA A 429 -12.35 -8.28 2.80
CA ALA A 429 -11.06 -8.65 3.37
C ALA A 429 -10.64 -10.08 3.00
N SER A 430 -9.33 -10.29 2.99
CA SER A 430 -8.69 -11.59 2.85
C SER A 430 -7.95 -11.90 4.16
N THR A 431 -8.31 -12.97 4.86
CA THR A 431 -7.90 -13.20 6.25
C THR A 431 -6.94 -14.36 6.43
N TRP A 432 -6.30 -14.35 7.62
CA TRP A 432 -5.47 -15.43 8.15
C TRP A 432 -6.03 -15.88 9.50
N ASP A 433 -6.56 -17.08 9.56
CA ASP A 433 -7.14 -17.67 10.77
C ASP A 433 -6.19 -18.69 11.44
N ILE A 434 -4.91 -18.54 11.19
CA ILE A 434 -3.87 -19.40 11.72
C ILE A 434 -3.41 -18.87 13.07
N PRO A 435 -3.18 -19.73 14.10
CA PRO A 435 -2.61 -19.28 15.35
C PRO A 435 -1.10 -19.08 15.25
N ARG A 436 -0.58 -18.24 16.13
CA ARG A 436 0.83 -18.18 16.48
C ARG A 436 1.01 -18.85 17.82
N VAL A 437 1.91 -19.80 17.93
CA VAL A 437 2.29 -20.40 19.19
C VAL A 437 3.48 -19.66 19.74
N GLN A 438 3.34 -19.08 20.94
CA GLN A 438 4.35 -18.26 21.57
C GLN A 438 4.62 -18.67 23.02
N LYS A 439 5.84 -18.45 23.48
CA LYS A 439 6.28 -18.62 24.85
C LYS A 439 7.33 -17.57 25.19
N LEU A 440 7.33 -17.07 26.41
CA LEU A 440 8.42 -16.21 26.89
C LEU A 440 9.76 -16.93 26.82
N ALA A 441 10.76 -16.24 26.30
CA ALA A 441 12.14 -16.71 26.30
C ALA A 441 12.89 -16.21 27.54
N GLU A 442 14.10 -16.75 27.77
CA GLU A 442 15.00 -16.17 28.76
C GLU A 442 15.36 -14.74 28.36
N PRO A 443 15.23 -13.77 29.28
CA PRO A 443 15.57 -12.38 28.99
C PRO A 443 17.01 -12.24 28.53
N ARG A 444 17.20 -11.44 27.48
CA ARG A 444 18.53 -11.10 26.94
C ARG A 444 18.64 -9.59 26.81
N PRO A 445 19.83 -9.01 27.05
CA PRO A 445 20.05 -7.61 26.75
C PRO A 445 19.77 -7.31 25.28
N PRO A 446 19.22 -6.13 24.94
CA PRO A 446 19.03 -5.72 23.57
C PRO A 446 20.38 -5.61 22.86
N VAL A 447 20.44 -6.10 21.61
CA VAL A 447 21.62 -6.02 20.74
C VAL A 447 21.22 -5.21 19.50
N ILE A 448 21.89 -4.10 19.25
CA ILE A 448 21.61 -3.24 18.09
C ILE A 448 21.65 -4.07 16.80
N GLY A 449 20.58 -3.98 16.01
CA GLY A 449 20.40 -4.74 14.78
C GLY A 449 20.17 -6.25 14.98
N GLY A 450 20.06 -6.70 16.23
CA GLY A 450 19.73 -8.07 16.60
C GLY A 450 18.23 -8.25 16.83
N ASN A 451 17.77 -9.50 16.78
CA ASN A 451 16.40 -9.85 17.19
C ASN A 451 16.34 -9.88 18.73
N SER A 452 15.47 -9.06 19.30
CA SER A 452 15.28 -8.94 20.75
C SER A 452 13.84 -9.20 21.20
N ALA A 453 13.02 -9.88 20.38
CA ALA A 453 11.59 -10.09 20.65
C ALA A 453 11.30 -10.67 22.05
N GLY A 454 12.25 -11.35 22.69
CA GLY A 454 12.09 -11.89 24.04
C GLY A 454 11.13 -13.08 24.14
N VAL A 455 10.75 -13.65 23.00
CA VAL A 455 9.84 -14.80 22.89
C VAL A 455 10.37 -15.83 21.91
N THR A 456 9.99 -17.09 22.11
CA THR A 456 10.03 -18.11 21.06
C THR A 456 8.68 -18.13 20.35
N SER A 457 8.69 -18.24 19.03
CA SER A 457 7.47 -18.21 18.22
C SER A 457 7.53 -19.24 17.10
N ARG A 458 6.43 -19.96 16.90
CA ARG A 458 6.27 -20.90 15.79
C ARG A 458 4.83 -20.89 15.26
N ASN A 459 4.67 -21.26 14.01
CA ASN A 459 3.36 -21.60 13.47
C ASN A 459 3.15 -23.11 13.60
N PRO A 460 1.95 -23.58 13.97
CA PRO A 460 1.66 -25.01 13.96
C PRO A 460 1.75 -25.60 12.55
N PRO A 461 1.96 -26.90 12.41
CA PRO A 461 1.82 -27.58 11.13
C PRO A 461 0.41 -27.40 10.56
N VAL A 462 0.30 -27.30 9.26
CA VAL A 462 -0.97 -27.21 8.53
C VAL A 462 -1.44 -28.62 8.19
N THR A 463 -2.69 -28.94 8.49
CA THR A 463 -3.33 -30.18 8.09
C THR A 463 -3.92 -30.02 6.67
N PRO A 464 -3.72 -30.97 5.74
CA PRO A 464 -4.33 -30.89 4.42
C PRO A 464 -5.86 -30.73 4.50
N GLY A 465 -6.41 -29.76 3.77
CA GLY A 465 -7.83 -29.41 3.78
C GLY A 465 -8.25 -28.48 4.94
N GLU A 466 -7.32 -28.10 5.82
CA GLU A 466 -7.60 -27.14 6.90
C GLU A 466 -7.90 -25.75 6.34
N VAL A 467 -8.94 -25.11 6.87
CA VAL A 467 -9.30 -23.71 6.54
C VAL A 467 -8.33 -22.79 7.27
N LEU A 468 -7.53 -22.06 6.53
CA LEU A 468 -6.47 -21.19 7.05
C LEU A 468 -6.80 -19.70 6.96
N GLY A 469 -7.91 -19.36 6.34
CA GLY A 469 -8.39 -18.00 6.18
C GLY A 469 -9.69 -17.95 5.39
N HIS A 470 -10.14 -16.74 5.11
CA HIS A 470 -11.37 -16.50 4.37
C HIS A 470 -11.24 -15.29 3.44
N PHE A 471 -12.00 -15.31 2.35
CA PHE A 471 -12.50 -14.08 1.74
C PHE A 471 -13.84 -13.76 2.39
N LEU A 472 -14.06 -12.51 2.77
CA LEU A 472 -15.30 -12.11 3.45
C LEU A 472 -15.76 -10.71 3.03
N ALA A 473 -17.08 -10.48 3.18
CA ALA A 473 -17.71 -9.17 3.16
C ALA A 473 -18.38 -8.91 4.51
N ILE A 474 -18.10 -7.76 5.12
CA ILE A 474 -18.54 -7.41 6.46
C ILE A 474 -19.02 -5.95 6.52
N ASN A 475 -20.11 -5.72 7.25
CA ASN A 475 -20.53 -4.37 7.59
C ASN A 475 -19.64 -3.83 8.73
N PRO A 476 -18.90 -2.74 8.54
CA PRO A 476 -17.94 -2.26 9.53
C PRO A 476 -18.59 -1.69 10.80
N LEU A 477 -19.86 -1.24 10.73
CA LEU A 477 -20.56 -0.66 11.88
C LEU A 477 -21.24 -1.72 12.75
N THR A 478 -21.73 -2.82 12.16
CA THR A 478 -22.49 -3.85 12.87
C THR A 478 -21.72 -5.14 13.11
N GLY A 479 -20.62 -5.35 12.37
CA GLY A 479 -19.86 -6.62 12.38
C GLY A 479 -20.58 -7.77 11.67
N GLU A 480 -21.72 -7.52 11.03
CA GLU A 480 -22.46 -8.54 10.28
C GLU A 480 -21.68 -8.97 9.04
N LYS A 481 -21.34 -10.25 8.94
CA LYS A 481 -20.75 -10.85 7.75
C LYS A 481 -21.84 -11.12 6.73
N LYS A 482 -21.76 -10.46 5.57
CA LYS A 482 -22.68 -10.69 4.46
C LYS A 482 -22.44 -12.04 3.80
N TRP A 483 -21.19 -12.40 3.67
CA TRP A 483 -20.72 -13.70 3.20
C TRP A 483 -19.27 -13.96 3.65
N GLU A 484 -18.90 -15.22 3.68
CA GLU A 484 -17.58 -15.72 4.04
C GLU A 484 -17.26 -16.95 3.20
N VAL A 485 -16.10 -16.95 2.51
CA VAL A 485 -15.66 -18.02 1.62
C VAL A 485 -14.37 -18.61 2.18
N PRO A 486 -14.34 -19.87 2.60
CA PRO A 486 -13.18 -20.48 3.20
C PRO A 486 -12.03 -20.66 2.21
N LEU A 487 -10.82 -20.48 2.69
CA LEU A 487 -9.56 -20.75 2.00
C LEU A 487 -8.87 -21.92 2.69
N ALA A 488 -8.96 -23.10 2.06
CA ALA A 488 -8.31 -24.31 2.54
C ALA A 488 -6.85 -24.38 2.07
N ASP A 489 -5.98 -25.00 2.86
CA ASP A 489 -4.56 -25.25 2.61
C ASP A 489 -3.67 -24.01 2.61
N PHE A 490 -4.20 -22.83 2.26
CA PHE A 490 -3.45 -21.59 2.17
C PHE A 490 -4.28 -20.41 2.68
N PRO A 491 -3.70 -19.51 3.49
CA PRO A 491 -4.40 -18.31 3.94
C PRO A 491 -4.53 -17.27 2.82
N GLY A 492 -5.36 -16.26 3.03
CA GLY A 492 -5.47 -15.11 2.15
C GLY A 492 -4.20 -14.27 2.14
N SER A 493 -3.71 -13.87 0.96
CA SER A 493 -2.41 -13.19 0.84
C SER A 493 -2.40 -12.00 -0.10
N ALA A 494 -3.43 -11.81 -0.92
CA ALA A 494 -3.57 -10.68 -1.84
C ALA A 494 -4.61 -9.68 -1.34
N GLY A 495 -4.40 -8.40 -1.65
CA GLY A 495 -5.38 -7.36 -1.38
C GLY A 495 -6.66 -7.52 -2.19
N MET A 496 -7.72 -6.89 -1.72
CA MET A 496 -9.01 -6.84 -2.39
C MET A 496 -9.11 -5.59 -3.26
N LEU A 497 -9.69 -5.72 -4.45
CA LEU A 497 -10.09 -4.60 -5.31
C LEU A 497 -11.58 -4.71 -5.61
N ALA A 498 -12.37 -3.74 -5.17
CA ALA A 498 -13.80 -3.64 -5.47
C ALA A 498 -14.05 -2.75 -6.70
N THR A 499 -15.08 -3.07 -7.48
CA THR A 499 -15.44 -2.29 -8.65
C THR A 499 -16.95 -2.06 -8.73
N ALA A 500 -17.37 -0.93 -9.34
CA ALA A 500 -18.78 -0.65 -9.62
C ALA A 500 -19.43 -1.67 -10.58
N GLY A 501 -18.65 -2.57 -11.19
CA GLY A 501 -19.12 -3.72 -11.95
C GLY A 501 -19.70 -4.84 -11.07
N GLY A 502 -19.71 -4.69 -9.74
CA GLY A 502 -20.18 -5.68 -8.76
C GLY A 502 -19.23 -6.85 -8.59
N LEU A 503 -17.94 -6.62 -8.77
CA LEU A 503 -16.88 -7.63 -8.70
C LEU A 503 -15.82 -7.24 -7.66
N ILE A 504 -15.28 -8.27 -7.01
CA ILE A 504 -14.10 -8.18 -6.15
C ILE A 504 -12.98 -8.99 -6.78
N PHE A 505 -11.85 -8.36 -7.09
CA PHE A 505 -10.66 -9.04 -7.56
C PHE A 505 -9.69 -9.30 -6.42
N SER A 506 -9.09 -10.50 -6.39
CA SER A 506 -8.06 -10.88 -5.43
C SER A 506 -7.18 -12.00 -6.00
N GLY A 507 -6.15 -12.37 -5.27
CA GLY A 507 -5.24 -13.46 -5.64
C GLY A 507 -5.17 -14.55 -4.59
N LYS A 508 -4.65 -15.72 -5.01
CA LYS A 508 -4.34 -16.83 -4.11
C LYS A 508 -2.85 -17.17 -4.15
N LEU A 509 -2.35 -17.76 -3.06
CA LEU A 509 -0.96 -18.22 -2.98
C LEU A 509 -0.62 -19.29 -4.03
N THR A 510 -1.63 -20.03 -4.47
CA THR A 510 -1.52 -21.07 -5.51
C THR A 510 -1.45 -20.52 -6.93
N GLY A 511 -1.58 -19.20 -7.09
CA GLY A 511 -1.37 -18.51 -8.37
C GLY A 511 -2.64 -18.18 -9.13
N GLU A 512 -3.81 -18.47 -8.60
CA GLU A 512 -5.07 -18.06 -9.21
C GLU A 512 -5.31 -16.57 -8.91
N PHE A 513 -5.55 -15.81 -9.97
CA PHE A 513 -6.17 -14.50 -9.91
C PHE A 513 -7.67 -14.69 -10.10
N VAL A 514 -8.48 -14.23 -9.16
CA VAL A 514 -9.92 -14.53 -9.10
C VAL A 514 -10.76 -13.26 -9.13
N ALA A 515 -11.97 -13.36 -9.70
CA ALA A 515 -13.04 -12.38 -9.51
C ALA A 515 -14.20 -13.04 -8.77
N LEU A 516 -14.59 -12.42 -7.66
CA LEU A 516 -15.73 -12.81 -6.86
C LEU A 516 -16.92 -11.90 -7.17
N ASP A 517 -18.11 -12.42 -7.08
CA ASP A 517 -19.35 -11.65 -7.02
C ASP A 517 -19.40 -10.89 -5.70
N ALA A 518 -19.46 -9.56 -5.74
CA ALA A 518 -19.44 -8.72 -4.54
C ALA A 518 -20.65 -8.98 -3.59
N ALA A 519 -21.79 -9.44 -4.12
CA ALA A 519 -22.99 -9.69 -3.33
C ALA A 519 -22.99 -11.05 -2.63
N THR A 520 -22.30 -12.07 -3.19
CA THR A 520 -22.40 -13.46 -2.73
C THR A 520 -21.07 -14.11 -2.34
N GLY A 521 -19.94 -13.53 -2.72
CA GLY A 521 -18.61 -14.13 -2.55
C GLY A 521 -18.31 -15.27 -3.54
N GLN A 522 -19.24 -15.65 -4.41
CA GLN A 522 -19.04 -16.72 -5.38
C GLN A 522 -17.94 -16.34 -6.38
N THR A 523 -16.99 -17.24 -6.63
CA THR A 523 -16.02 -17.08 -7.71
C THR A 523 -16.71 -17.17 -9.06
N VAL A 524 -16.67 -16.10 -9.87
CA VAL A 524 -17.32 -16.00 -11.18
C VAL A 524 -16.33 -16.05 -12.33
N TRP A 525 -15.05 -15.89 -12.04
CA TRP A 525 -13.95 -15.99 -13.00
C TRP A 525 -12.63 -16.27 -12.26
N GLN A 526 -11.73 -16.97 -12.93
CA GLN A 526 -10.37 -17.21 -12.45
C GLN A 526 -9.39 -17.41 -13.59
N PHE A 527 -8.12 -17.08 -13.34
CA PHE A 527 -7.01 -17.29 -14.25
C PHE A 527 -5.75 -17.72 -13.49
N GLN A 528 -5.03 -18.73 -14.00
CA GLN A 528 -3.78 -19.20 -13.40
C GLN A 528 -2.60 -18.42 -13.97
N THR A 529 -1.89 -17.67 -13.10
CA THR A 529 -0.76 -16.82 -13.49
C THR A 529 0.59 -17.53 -13.52
N GLY A 530 0.66 -18.75 -12.95
CA GLY A 530 1.87 -19.57 -12.90
C GLY A 530 2.77 -19.35 -11.68
N SER A 531 2.57 -18.29 -10.89
CA SER A 531 3.22 -18.06 -9.59
C SER A 531 2.21 -17.46 -8.62
N SER A 532 2.54 -17.34 -7.33
CA SER A 532 1.63 -16.79 -6.33
C SER A 532 1.15 -15.38 -6.71
N VAL A 533 -0.12 -15.06 -6.41
CA VAL A 533 -0.65 -13.70 -6.52
C VAL A 533 -0.80 -13.13 -5.12
N ASN A 534 0.13 -12.26 -4.74
CA ASN A 534 0.21 -11.62 -3.42
C ASN A 534 -0.03 -10.10 -3.48
N ALA A 535 0.09 -9.51 -4.66
CA ALA A 535 -0.14 -8.10 -4.88
C ALA A 535 -1.64 -7.76 -4.92
N THR A 536 -1.99 -6.53 -4.59
CA THR A 536 -3.32 -5.99 -4.86
C THR A 536 -3.43 -5.63 -6.34
N ALA A 537 -4.54 -6.01 -6.97
CA ALA A 537 -4.85 -5.61 -8.33
C ALA A 537 -5.23 -4.13 -8.40
N ILE A 538 -5.02 -3.53 -9.57
CA ILE A 538 -5.55 -2.21 -9.93
C ILE A 538 -6.42 -2.30 -11.18
N THR A 539 -7.29 -1.31 -11.38
CA THR A 539 -8.06 -1.18 -12.62
C THR A 539 -8.08 0.27 -13.09
N TYR A 540 -7.98 0.46 -14.39
CA TYR A 540 -7.89 1.77 -15.02
C TYR A 540 -8.49 1.76 -16.42
N MET A 541 -8.76 2.96 -16.98
CA MET A 541 -9.20 3.15 -18.37
C MET A 541 -8.02 3.56 -19.23
N HIS A 542 -7.91 2.99 -20.42
CA HIS A 542 -7.02 3.49 -21.46
C HIS A 542 -7.68 3.32 -22.83
N ASN A 543 -7.66 4.37 -23.67
CA ASN A 543 -8.29 4.38 -25.00
C ASN A 543 -9.73 3.83 -25.01
N GLY A 544 -10.55 4.20 -24.01
CA GLY A 544 -11.95 3.78 -23.88
C GLY A 544 -12.16 2.33 -23.43
N ARG A 545 -11.10 1.59 -23.08
CA ARG A 545 -11.14 0.20 -22.62
C ARG A 545 -10.72 0.10 -21.17
N GLN A 546 -11.44 -0.70 -20.39
CA GLN A 546 -11.09 -1.01 -19.00
C GLN A 546 -10.07 -2.14 -18.95
N TYR A 547 -9.02 -1.95 -18.16
CA TYR A 547 -7.98 -2.93 -17.86
C TYR A 547 -7.97 -3.27 -16.36
N VAL A 548 -7.56 -4.49 -16.06
CA VAL A 548 -7.24 -4.94 -14.69
C VAL A 548 -5.83 -5.50 -14.72
N SER A 549 -4.97 -5.04 -13.81
CA SER A 549 -3.57 -5.48 -13.75
C SER A 549 -3.20 -5.97 -12.36
N VAL A 550 -2.37 -7.01 -12.30
CA VAL A 550 -1.87 -7.59 -11.05
C VAL A 550 -0.47 -8.15 -11.24
N ALA A 551 0.39 -7.99 -10.24
CA ALA A 551 1.68 -8.65 -10.20
C ALA A 551 1.53 -10.08 -9.67
N SER A 552 2.26 -11.01 -10.27
CA SER A 552 2.37 -12.41 -9.87
C SER A 552 3.82 -12.76 -9.62
N GLY A 553 4.09 -13.33 -8.47
CA GLY A 553 5.42 -13.79 -8.05
C GLY A 553 5.36 -14.33 -6.63
N ARG A 554 6.20 -15.30 -6.29
CA ARG A 554 6.29 -15.87 -4.95
C ARG A 554 6.98 -14.88 -3.99
N GLY A 555 6.40 -13.70 -3.84
CA GLY A 555 6.95 -12.63 -3.01
C GLY A 555 6.79 -12.89 -1.52
N GLY A 556 7.83 -12.50 -0.76
CA GLY A 556 7.81 -12.48 0.69
C GLY A 556 7.99 -13.83 1.39
N ILE A 557 8.37 -13.74 2.66
CA ILE A 557 8.67 -14.89 3.53
C ILE A 557 7.44 -15.81 3.68
N LEU A 558 6.24 -15.24 3.65
CA LEU A 558 5.01 -15.96 3.97
C LEU A 558 4.57 -16.87 2.83
N ALA A 559 4.59 -16.37 1.59
CA ALA A 559 4.28 -17.21 0.44
C ALA A 559 5.23 -18.41 0.40
N THR A 560 6.54 -18.19 0.54
CA THR A 560 7.53 -19.25 0.58
C THR A 560 7.28 -20.27 1.69
N ARG A 561 6.86 -19.82 2.88
CA ARG A 561 6.59 -20.71 4.03
C ARG A 561 5.44 -21.68 3.76
N TYR A 562 4.36 -21.23 3.11
CA TYR A 562 3.17 -22.07 2.89
C TYR A 562 3.20 -22.82 1.57
N THR A 563 3.78 -22.24 0.52
CA THR A 563 3.82 -22.89 -0.79
C THR A 563 5.04 -23.80 -0.97
N GLY A 564 6.14 -23.53 -0.27
CA GLY A 564 7.41 -24.25 -0.49
C GLY A 564 7.77 -24.26 -1.98
N ASP A 565 8.13 -25.44 -2.50
CA ASP A 565 8.44 -25.63 -3.92
C ASP A 565 7.21 -25.97 -4.78
N LYS A 566 6.00 -26.03 -4.18
CA LYS A 566 4.76 -26.35 -4.89
C LYS A 566 4.34 -25.24 -5.87
N VAL A 567 4.78 -23.99 -5.64
CA VAL A 567 4.50 -22.86 -6.51
C VAL A 567 5.81 -22.31 -7.04
N PRO A 568 6.00 -22.22 -8.37
CA PRO A 568 7.23 -21.71 -8.97
C PRO A 568 7.54 -20.28 -8.51
N THR A 569 8.83 -19.96 -8.41
CA THR A 569 9.28 -18.57 -8.37
C THR A 569 8.99 -17.94 -9.73
N GLY A 570 8.61 -16.68 -9.73
CA GLY A 570 8.36 -15.91 -10.94
C GLY A 570 8.14 -14.47 -10.55
N GLY A 571 8.35 -13.59 -11.48
CA GLY A 571 8.02 -12.18 -11.34
C GLY A 571 7.42 -11.71 -12.65
N SER A 572 6.12 -11.48 -12.69
CA SER A 572 5.42 -11.03 -13.89
C SER A 572 4.30 -10.05 -13.55
N MET A 573 4.10 -9.08 -14.42
CA MET A 573 2.91 -8.24 -14.44
C MET A 573 1.94 -8.83 -15.46
N TRP A 574 0.72 -9.05 -15.06
CA TRP A 574 -0.38 -9.51 -15.91
C TRP A 574 -1.41 -8.41 -16.07
N THR A 575 -1.90 -8.22 -17.28
CA THR A 575 -2.97 -7.28 -17.58
C THR A 575 -4.06 -7.96 -18.40
N PHE A 576 -5.29 -7.69 -17.97
CA PHE A 576 -6.50 -8.31 -18.51
C PHE A 576 -7.45 -7.24 -19.04
N ALA A 577 -8.21 -7.57 -20.10
CA ALA A 577 -9.30 -6.75 -20.60
C ALA A 577 -10.33 -7.63 -21.31
N LEU A 578 -11.52 -7.07 -21.55
CA LEU A 578 -12.56 -7.80 -22.28
C LEU A 578 -12.13 -8.02 -23.74
N LEU A 579 -12.43 -9.22 -24.27
CA LEU A 579 -12.40 -9.42 -25.73
C LEU A 579 -13.34 -8.43 -26.41
N PRO A 580 -12.97 -7.89 -27.58
CA PRO A 580 -13.91 -7.13 -28.43
C PRO A 580 -15.20 -7.93 -28.70
N ASN A 581 -16.30 -7.20 -28.95
CA ASN A 581 -17.58 -7.81 -29.36
C ASN A 581 -17.45 -8.42 -30.74
#